data_f1bbce6effa5d67a19a3e9f88781bcd8
#
_entry.id   f1bbce6effa5d67a19a3e9f88781bcd8
#
_cell.length_a   1.000
_cell.length_b   1.000
_cell.length_c   1.000
_cell.angle_alpha   90.00
_cell.angle_beta   90.00
_cell.angle_gamma   90.00
#
_symmetry.space_group_name_H-M   'P 1'
#
loop_
_entity.id
_entity.type
_entity.pdbx_description
1 polymer ?
#
loop_
_entity_poly.entity_id
_entity_poly.type
_entity_poly.pdbx_seq_one_letter_code
_entity_poly.pdbx_strand_id
1 'polypeptide(L)'
;CQTCHIPEMARELPTKMTWDWSTAGKLKDGKTYSTKDAFGKKDYLSIKGSFTWAKNVQPEYFWYNGTIKSVTAADMIDPGDEVAVSWPVGGPEDKNSRIAPFKVHRGRQPYDKVHKTLLVPLLSGNDGYWKTLDWQGALAKGQAANGLPYSGEFDFVDTTYVFPTTHMVAPKEKTLACTECHTRDDGRLQNVAGIYMPGRDRTGLLDMLGWVAVAGSLFGVFCHGIGRVVINGKREES
;
A
#
# COMPACT_ATOMS: atom_id res chain seq x y z
N CYS A 1 8.07 -16.22 4.28
CA CYS A 1 8.04 -16.01 5.74
C CYS A 1 7.43 -14.67 6.12
N GLN A 2 7.98 -13.55 5.63
CA GLN A 2 7.55 -12.20 6.03
C GLN A 2 6.08 -11.91 5.69
N THR A 3 5.59 -12.42 4.56
CA THR A 3 4.19 -12.25 4.11
C THR A 3 3.18 -12.69 5.18
N CYS A 4 3.46 -13.80 5.87
CA CYS A 4 2.60 -14.32 6.92
C CYS A 4 3.03 -13.87 8.33
N HIS A 5 4.34 -13.69 8.55
CA HIS A 5 4.90 -13.41 9.87
C HIS A 5 5.03 -11.93 10.21
N ILE A 6 4.64 -11.02 9.31
CA ILE A 6 4.52 -9.58 9.60
C ILE A 6 3.07 -9.15 9.36
N PRO A 7 2.16 -9.50 10.28
CA PRO A 7 0.74 -9.17 10.15
C PRO A 7 0.47 -7.68 10.27
N GLU A 8 1.29 -6.97 11.08
CA GLU A 8 1.17 -5.56 11.38
C GLU A 8 2.52 -4.92 11.65
N MET A 9 2.63 -3.65 11.34
CA MET A 9 3.79 -2.81 11.69
C MET A 9 3.39 -1.70 12.67
N ALA A 10 4.38 -1.01 13.26
CA ALA A 10 4.19 0.10 14.20
C ALA A 10 3.35 -0.28 15.44
N ARG A 11 3.60 -1.44 16.02
CA ARG A 11 2.84 -1.96 17.18
C ARG A 11 3.09 -1.15 18.45
N GLU A 12 4.33 -0.73 18.71
CA GLU A 12 4.70 0.02 19.92
C GLU A 12 4.59 1.53 19.71
N LEU A 13 5.23 2.05 18.67
CA LEU A 13 5.24 3.47 18.35
C LEU A 13 4.52 3.72 17.02
N PRO A 14 3.71 4.80 16.92
CA PRO A 14 3.05 5.13 15.68
C PRO A 14 4.07 5.50 14.59
N THR A 15 3.77 5.12 13.37
CA THR A 15 4.52 5.48 12.17
C THR A 15 3.80 6.53 11.37
N LYS A 16 4.56 7.40 10.67
CA LYS A 16 3.99 8.41 9.79
C LYS A 16 3.48 7.73 8.51
N MET A 17 2.21 7.95 8.19
CA MET A 17 1.55 7.37 7.01
C MET A 17 1.46 8.35 5.86
N THR A 18 1.19 9.63 6.16
CA THR A 18 1.10 10.66 5.12
C THR A 18 1.92 11.89 5.47
N TRP A 19 2.31 12.65 4.43
CA TRP A 19 2.93 13.96 4.57
C TRP A 19 2.51 14.87 3.42
N ASP A 20 1.68 15.86 3.75
CA ASP A 20 1.20 16.85 2.79
C ASP A 20 1.94 18.18 2.98
N TRP A 21 2.89 18.46 2.10
CA TRP A 21 3.65 19.70 2.07
C TRP A 21 2.82 20.90 1.58
N SER A 22 1.79 20.67 0.77
CA SER A 22 0.96 21.75 0.23
C SER A 22 0.22 22.54 1.30
N THR A 23 0.03 21.94 2.46
CA THR A 23 -0.64 22.56 3.62
C THR A 23 0.30 23.39 4.50
N ALA A 24 1.61 23.38 4.23
CA ALA A 24 2.60 24.17 4.98
C ALA A 24 2.41 25.67 4.78
N GLY A 25 2.96 26.47 5.70
CA GLY A 25 2.93 27.94 5.63
C GLY A 25 1.79 28.60 6.37
N LYS A 26 0.82 27.87 6.93
CA LYS A 26 -0.26 28.48 7.72
C LYS A 26 0.26 29.05 9.03
N LEU A 27 -0.21 30.23 9.38
CA LEU A 27 0.10 30.93 10.61
C LEU A 27 -1.13 31.03 11.51
N LYS A 28 -0.92 31.08 12.81
CA LYS A 28 -1.94 31.41 13.81
C LYS A 28 -1.48 32.67 14.54
N ASP A 29 -2.29 33.72 14.49
CA ASP A 29 -1.97 35.03 15.04
C ASP A 29 -0.59 35.55 14.56
N GLY A 30 -0.30 35.38 13.25
CA GLY A 30 0.96 35.78 12.62
C GLY A 30 2.19 34.97 13.01
N LYS A 31 2.04 33.88 13.78
CA LYS A 31 3.14 33.03 14.26
C LYS A 31 3.01 31.60 13.76
N THR A 32 4.15 30.96 13.58
CA THR A 32 4.19 29.52 13.29
C THR A 32 3.63 28.73 14.49
N TYR A 33 2.91 27.64 14.20
CA TYR A 33 2.31 26.80 15.22
C TYR A 33 2.45 25.31 14.86
N SER A 34 2.11 24.47 15.82
CA SER A 34 1.99 23.04 15.60
C SER A 34 0.83 22.47 16.42
N THR A 35 0.21 21.42 15.92
CA THR A 35 -0.78 20.61 16.61
C THR A 35 -0.25 19.19 16.83
N LYS A 36 -0.96 18.41 17.67
CA LYS A 36 -0.61 17.02 17.97
C LYS A 36 -1.86 16.16 17.88
N ASP A 37 -1.68 14.95 17.38
CA ASP A 37 -2.71 13.90 17.32
C ASP A 37 -2.91 13.20 18.68
N ALA A 38 -3.78 12.20 18.69
CA ALA A 38 -4.08 11.37 19.85
C ALA A 38 -2.87 10.56 20.37
N PHE A 39 -1.84 10.35 19.56
CA PHE A 39 -0.58 9.70 19.96
C PHE A 39 0.46 10.68 20.51
N GLY A 40 0.12 11.97 20.62
CA GLY A 40 1.06 13.02 21.00
C GLY A 40 2.09 13.37 19.93
N LYS A 41 1.94 12.84 18.71
CA LYS A 41 2.79 13.16 17.55
C LYS A 41 2.29 14.43 16.89
N LYS A 42 3.21 15.22 16.32
CA LYS A 42 2.82 16.40 15.56
C LYS A 42 2.10 15.97 14.28
N ASP A 43 0.84 16.35 14.14
CA ASP A 43 -0.01 16.13 12.97
C ASP A 43 -0.03 17.33 12.02
N TYR A 44 0.39 18.51 12.52
CA TYR A 44 0.64 19.70 11.72
C TYR A 44 1.83 20.49 12.26
N LEU A 45 2.63 21.05 11.35
CA LEU A 45 3.61 22.12 11.63
C LEU A 45 3.56 23.15 10.50
N SER A 46 3.54 24.45 10.85
CA SER A 46 3.59 25.54 9.85
C SER A 46 4.74 25.37 8.84
N ILE A 47 5.88 24.90 9.30
CA ILE A 47 7.09 24.74 8.48
C ILE A 47 7.14 23.43 7.67
N LYS A 48 6.19 22.49 7.86
CA LYS A 48 6.24 21.14 7.23
C LYS A 48 4.90 20.68 6.66
N GLY A 49 3.78 21.31 7.04
CA GLY A 49 2.45 20.88 6.63
C GLY A 49 1.86 19.80 7.53
N SER A 50 0.96 19.01 6.97
CA SER A 50 0.14 18.03 7.68
C SER A 50 0.72 16.63 7.61
N PHE A 51 0.46 15.85 8.68
CA PHE A 51 0.86 14.44 8.79
C PHE A 51 -0.29 13.59 9.32
N THR A 52 -0.32 12.33 8.95
CA THR A 52 -1.08 11.32 9.68
C THR A 52 -0.15 10.27 10.26
N TRP A 53 -0.51 9.76 11.44
CA TRP A 53 0.23 8.73 12.14
C TRP A 53 -0.72 7.57 12.47
N ALA A 54 -0.21 6.36 12.42
CA ALA A 54 -1.01 5.18 12.76
C ALA A 54 -0.17 4.14 13.50
N LYS A 55 -0.86 3.33 14.30
CA LYS A 55 -0.34 2.12 14.96
C LYS A 55 -1.03 0.89 14.36
N ASN A 56 -0.42 -0.27 14.54
CA ASN A 56 -0.95 -1.56 14.11
C ASN A 56 -1.34 -1.54 12.62
N VAL A 57 -0.44 -0.97 11.79
CA VAL A 57 -0.71 -0.77 10.37
C VAL A 57 -0.55 -2.08 9.62
N GLN A 58 -1.60 -2.49 8.90
CA GLN A 58 -1.54 -3.61 7.98
C GLN A 58 -0.60 -3.26 6.81
N PRO A 59 0.39 -4.13 6.47
CA PRO A 59 1.21 -3.93 5.28
C PRO A 59 0.40 -4.02 4.00
N GLU A 60 0.84 -3.31 2.97
CA GLU A 60 0.44 -3.58 1.59
C GLU A 60 1.41 -4.61 0.99
N TYR A 61 0.94 -5.41 0.03
CA TYR A 61 1.72 -6.53 -0.49
C TYR A 61 1.98 -6.34 -1.97
N PHE A 62 3.26 -6.54 -2.36
CA PHE A 62 3.71 -6.39 -3.74
C PHE A 62 4.65 -7.54 -4.12
N TRP A 63 4.74 -7.80 -5.45
CA TRP A 63 5.82 -8.58 -5.99
C TRP A 63 7.14 -7.83 -5.80
N TYR A 64 8.16 -8.52 -5.30
CA TYR A 64 9.44 -7.92 -4.97
C TYR A 64 10.59 -8.89 -5.23
N ASN A 65 11.57 -8.49 -6.05
CA ASN A 65 12.76 -9.27 -6.38
C ASN A 65 14.04 -8.80 -5.65
N GLY A 66 13.89 -7.89 -4.69
CA GLY A 66 15.02 -7.29 -3.96
C GLY A 66 15.39 -5.89 -4.45
N THR A 67 14.79 -5.40 -5.53
CA THR A 67 15.09 -4.09 -6.14
C THR A 67 13.95 -3.10 -5.95
N ILE A 68 14.29 -1.85 -5.64
CA ILE A 68 13.37 -0.70 -5.64
C ILE A 68 13.75 0.21 -6.80
N LYS A 69 12.78 0.54 -7.65
CA LYS A 69 12.91 1.61 -8.65
C LYS A 69 12.55 2.93 -7.97
N SER A 70 13.31 3.99 -8.24
CA SER A 70 13.05 5.32 -7.72
C SER A 70 13.01 6.36 -8.84
N VAL A 71 12.16 7.36 -8.66
CA VAL A 71 12.13 8.59 -9.45
C VAL A 71 13.04 9.60 -8.80
N THR A 72 13.93 10.21 -9.56
CA THR A 72 14.83 11.28 -9.12
C THR A 72 14.26 12.66 -9.47
N ALA A 73 14.87 13.71 -8.94
CA ALA A 73 14.46 15.08 -9.26
C ALA A 73 14.79 15.49 -10.73
N ALA A 74 15.55 14.69 -11.46
CA ALA A 74 15.84 14.90 -12.88
C ALA A 74 14.87 14.14 -13.81
N ASP A 75 14.09 13.21 -13.28
CA ASP A 75 13.16 12.42 -14.07
C ASP A 75 11.84 13.17 -14.29
N MET A 76 11.31 13.07 -15.51
CA MET A 76 9.97 13.57 -15.81
C MET A 76 8.91 12.69 -15.17
N ILE A 77 7.88 13.33 -14.62
CA ILE A 77 6.70 12.70 -14.02
C ILE A 77 5.44 13.05 -14.81
N ASP A 78 4.38 12.28 -14.63
CA ASP A 78 3.02 12.66 -15.03
C ASP A 78 2.27 13.21 -13.80
N PRO A 79 2.03 14.52 -13.72
CA PRO A 79 1.31 15.12 -12.60
C PRO A 79 -0.20 14.88 -12.62
N GLY A 80 -0.73 14.26 -13.68
CA GLY A 80 -2.14 13.83 -13.76
C GLY A 80 -2.44 12.58 -12.92
N ASP A 81 -1.39 11.82 -12.55
CA ASP A 81 -1.47 10.60 -11.76
C ASP A 81 -0.67 10.72 -10.45
N GLU A 82 -0.89 9.78 -9.53
CA GLU A 82 -0.06 9.63 -8.32
C GLU A 82 1.35 9.16 -8.72
N VAL A 83 2.36 9.92 -8.32
CA VAL A 83 3.76 9.63 -8.66
C VAL A 83 4.35 8.62 -7.70
N ALA A 84 4.67 7.44 -8.18
CA ALA A 84 5.42 6.43 -7.43
C ALA A 84 6.90 6.82 -7.34
N VAL A 85 7.27 7.62 -6.33
CA VAL A 85 8.67 8.05 -6.11
C VAL A 85 9.58 6.89 -5.79
N SER A 86 9.08 5.87 -5.11
CA SER A 86 9.74 4.57 -5.02
C SER A 86 8.74 3.44 -5.14
N TRP A 87 9.10 2.39 -5.89
CA TRP A 87 8.22 1.25 -6.14
C TRP A 87 9.00 -0.06 -6.22
N PRO A 88 8.46 -1.19 -5.71
CA PRO A 88 9.15 -2.47 -5.77
C PRO A 88 9.19 -2.99 -7.21
N VAL A 89 10.30 -3.58 -7.59
CA VAL A 89 10.47 -4.27 -8.87
C VAL A 89 10.17 -5.75 -8.65
N GLY A 90 9.35 -6.31 -9.54
CA GLY A 90 9.00 -7.72 -9.52
C GLY A 90 7.69 -8.01 -10.24
N GLY A 91 7.42 -9.28 -10.43
CA GLY A 91 6.21 -9.77 -11.07
C GLY A 91 6.05 -11.27 -10.92
N PRO A 92 4.89 -11.83 -11.30
CA PRO A 92 4.62 -13.27 -11.21
C PRO A 92 5.55 -14.11 -12.10
N GLU A 93 6.01 -13.55 -13.21
CA GLU A 93 6.91 -14.23 -14.17
C GLU A 93 8.39 -14.13 -13.75
N ASP A 94 8.75 -13.27 -12.81
CA ASP A 94 10.09 -13.14 -12.30
C ASP A 94 10.39 -14.22 -11.24
N LYS A 95 11.22 -15.19 -11.57
CA LYS A 95 11.60 -16.30 -10.69
C LYS A 95 12.22 -15.87 -9.35
N ASN A 96 12.80 -14.69 -9.30
CA ASN A 96 13.40 -14.11 -8.09
C ASN A 96 12.38 -13.35 -7.25
N SER A 97 11.22 -13.03 -7.79
CA SER A 97 10.19 -12.30 -7.08
C SER A 97 9.47 -13.16 -6.04
N ARG A 98 9.10 -12.50 -4.96
CA ARG A 98 8.23 -13.04 -3.91
C ARG A 98 7.24 -11.97 -3.51
N ILE A 99 6.07 -12.36 -3.05
CA ILE A 99 5.12 -11.44 -2.43
C ILE A 99 5.69 -11.02 -1.08
N ALA A 100 5.89 -9.73 -0.88
CA ALA A 100 6.51 -9.18 0.31
C ALA A 100 5.65 -8.05 0.90
N PRO A 101 5.66 -7.87 2.24
CA PRO A 101 4.95 -6.79 2.92
C PRO A 101 5.73 -5.48 2.83
N PHE A 102 5.00 -4.39 2.58
CA PHE A 102 5.55 -3.05 2.51
C PHE A 102 4.74 -2.08 3.37
N LYS A 103 5.43 -1.11 3.95
CA LYS A 103 4.82 0.12 4.37
C LYS A 103 4.69 1.04 3.16
N VAL A 104 3.50 1.56 2.93
CA VAL A 104 3.25 2.59 1.92
C VAL A 104 3.09 3.92 2.63
N HIS A 105 3.89 4.91 2.22
CA HIS A 105 3.81 6.28 2.68
C HIS A 105 3.32 7.16 1.55
N ARG A 106 2.24 7.89 1.78
CA ARG A 106 1.67 8.80 0.78
C ARG A 106 2.04 10.23 1.11
N GLY A 107 2.39 10.98 0.10
CA GLY A 107 2.80 12.37 0.24
C GLY A 107 2.16 13.28 -0.79
N ARG A 108 2.32 14.58 -0.58
CA ARG A 108 2.02 15.60 -1.57
C ARG A 108 3.18 16.57 -1.60
N GLN A 109 3.88 16.65 -2.75
CA GLN A 109 5.16 17.32 -2.91
C GLN A 109 5.14 18.32 -4.05
N PRO A 110 6.00 19.38 -4.00
CA PRO A 110 6.08 20.35 -5.07
C PRO A 110 6.71 19.75 -6.34
N TYR A 111 6.17 20.12 -7.49
CA TYR A 111 6.72 19.80 -8.80
C TYR A 111 6.72 21.04 -9.70
N ASP A 112 7.61 21.07 -10.70
CA ASP A 112 7.69 22.09 -11.72
C ASP A 112 6.62 21.84 -12.80
N LYS A 113 5.74 22.81 -13.01
CA LYS A 113 4.61 22.67 -13.96
C LYS A 113 5.04 22.57 -15.41
N VAL A 114 6.17 23.20 -15.76
CA VAL A 114 6.68 23.25 -17.14
C VAL A 114 7.59 22.06 -17.43
N HIS A 115 8.56 21.83 -16.54
CA HIS A 115 9.53 20.73 -16.73
C HIS A 115 8.97 19.37 -16.31
N LYS A 116 7.86 19.36 -15.58
CA LYS A 116 7.23 18.13 -15.05
C LYS A 116 8.22 17.25 -14.26
N THR A 117 8.98 17.88 -13.38
CA THR A 117 9.96 17.21 -12.50
C THR A 117 9.65 17.54 -11.04
N LEU A 118 9.97 16.62 -10.13
CA LEU A 118 9.87 16.90 -8.69
C LEU A 118 10.88 18.00 -8.30
N LEU A 119 10.46 18.89 -7.41
CA LEU A 119 11.29 20.01 -6.97
C LEU A 119 11.94 19.73 -5.61
N VAL A 120 13.18 20.18 -5.47
CA VAL A 120 13.98 20.05 -4.25
C VAL A 120 14.06 21.41 -3.56
N PRO A 121 13.26 21.68 -2.51
CA PRO A 121 13.31 22.96 -1.81
C PRO A 121 14.55 23.09 -0.93
N LEU A 122 15.12 24.29 -0.82
CA LEU A 122 16.04 24.63 0.26
C LEU A 122 15.24 24.74 1.56
N LEU A 123 15.42 23.80 2.50
CA LEU A 123 14.61 23.74 3.72
C LEU A 123 15.21 24.51 4.89
N SER A 124 16.51 24.44 5.09
CA SER A 124 17.21 24.99 6.25
C SER A 124 18.07 26.23 5.90
N GLY A 125 18.58 26.91 6.94
CA GLY A 125 19.35 28.14 6.80
C GLY A 125 18.48 29.40 6.79
N ASN A 126 19.12 30.57 6.63
CA ASN A 126 18.43 31.85 6.70
C ASN A 126 17.40 32.05 5.58
N ASP A 127 17.69 31.47 4.43
CA ASP A 127 16.86 31.54 3.22
C ASP A 127 16.02 30.30 2.99
N GLY A 128 16.08 29.34 3.91
CA GLY A 128 15.33 28.09 3.79
C GLY A 128 13.86 28.25 4.12
N TYR A 129 13.02 27.41 3.54
CA TYR A 129 11.57 27.42 3.71
C TYR A 129 11.14 27.41 5.19
N TRP A 130 11.82 26.66 6.04
CA TRP A 130 11.47 26.57 7.47
C TRP A 130 11.58 27.90 8.23
N LYS A 131 12.34 28.85 7.70
CA LYS A 131 12.49 30.20 8.27
C LYS A 131 11.65 31.23 7.55
N THR A 132 11.59 31.16 6.23
CA THR A 132 10.95 32.17 5.38
C THR A 132 9.47 31.90 5.10
N LEU A 133 9.06 30.62 5.09
CA LEU A 133 7.77 30.12 4.60
C LEU A 133 7.49 30.54 3.14
N ASP A 134 8.52 30.86 2.39
CA ASP A 134 8.46 31.26 0.98
C ASP A 134 8.80 30.05 0.11
N TRP A 135 7.78 29.44 -0.51
CA TRP A 135 7.97 28.33 -1.44
C TRP A 135 8.75 28.75 -2.67
N GLN A 136 8.41 29.91 -3.26
CA GLN A 136 9.04 30.36 -4.51
C GLN A 136 10.55 30.51 -4.35
N GLY A 137 10.97 31.24 -3.31
CA GLY A 137 12.39 31.44 -3.03
C GLY A 137 13.11 30.15 -2.62
N ALA A 138 12.46 29.30 -1.82
CA ALA A 138 13.06 28.03 -1.38
C ALA A 138 13.25 27.04 -2.53
N LEU A 139 12.29 26.95 -3.46
CA LEU A 139 12.38 26.10 -4.64
C LEU A 139 13.45 26.61 -5.61
N ALA A 140 13.47 27.90 -5.92
CA ALA A 140 14.50 28.49 -6.80
C ALA A 140 15.92 28.22 -6.28
N LYS A 141 16.15 28.48 -4.98
CA LYS A 141 17.46 28.25 -4.35
C LYS A 141 17.82 26.77 -4.25
N GLY A 142 16.84 25.91 -3.92
CA GLY A 142 17.07 24.47 -3.81
C GLY A 142 17.41 23.83 -5.16
N GLN A 143 16.69 24.18 -6.23
CA GLN A 143 16.99 23.71 -7.58
C GLN A 143 18.36 24.20 -8.06
N ALA A 144 18.68 25.49 -7.88
CA ALA A 144 19.99 26.04 -8.23
C ALA A 144 21.14 25.37 -7.48
N ALA A 145 20.99 25.09 -6.19
CA ALA A 145 22.00 24.41 -5.39
C ALA A 145 22.29 22.96 -5.85
N ASN A 146 21.32 22.33 -6.51
CA ASN A 146 21.44 20.98 -7.06
C ASN A 146 21.74 20.96 -8.57
N GLY A 147 21.92 22.12 -9.21
CA GLY A 147 22.15 22.19 -10.65
C GLY A 147 20.95 21.75 -11.50
N LEU A 148 19.74 21.85 -10.96
CA LEU A 148 18.48 21.43 -11.60
C LEU A 148 17.74 22.64 -12.16
N PRO A 149 16.99 22.49 -13.27
CA PRO A 149 16.19 23.56 -13.84
C PRO A 149 14.98 23.90 -12.96
N TYR A 150 14.55 25.15 -13.01
CA TYR A 150 13.30 25.62 -12.42
C TYR A 150 12.64 26.67 -13.30
N SER A 151 11.40 26.42 -13.70
CA SER A 151 10.65 27.31 -14.58
C SER A 151 10.13 28.57 -13.87
N GLY A 152 10.08 28.58 -12.55
CA GLY A 152 9.41 29.61 -11.77
C GLY A 152 7.93 29.29 -11.48
N GLU A 153 7.39 28.22 -12.06
CA GLU A 153 6.01 27.78 -11.83
C GLU A 153 5.99 26.42 -11.16
N PHE A 154 5.29 26.33 -10.03
CA PHE A 154 5.15 25.08 -9.32
C PHE A 154 3.70 24.79 -8.93
N ASP A 155 3.42 23.54 -8.63
CA ASP A 155 2.21 23.06 -7.98
C ASP A 155 2.59 21.80 -7.16
N PHE A 156 1.60 21.16 -6.55
CA PHE A 156 1.81 19.96 -5.73
C PHE A 156 1.17 18.74 -6.37
N VAL A 157 1.88 17.62 -6.37
CA VAL A 157 1.45 16.33 -6.89
C VAL A 157 1.42 15.29 -5.78
N ASP A 158 0.47 14.37 -5.86
CA ASP A 158 0.38 13.24 -4.94
C ASP A 158 1.49 12.23 -5.24
N THR A 159 2.10 11.72 -4.20
CA THR A 159 3.29 10.86 -4.30
C THR A 159 3.19 9.66 -3.37
N THR A 160 3.78 8.56 -3.80
CA THR A 160 3.86 7.31 -3.02
C THR A 160 5.30 6.86 -2.86
N TYR A 161 5.64 6.43 -1.64
CA TYR A 161 6.90 5.78 -1.29
C TYR A 161 6.61 4.42 -0.69
N VAL A 162 7.43 3.44 -1.04
CA VAL A 162 7.34 2.11 -0.44
C VAL A 162 8.61 1.77 0.36
N PHE A 163 8.40 1.13 1.49
CA PHE A 163 9.48 0.66 2.36
C PHE A 163 9.26 -0.83 2.65
N PRO A 164 10.18 -1.73 2.24
CA PRO A 164 10.06 -3.14 2.54
C PRO A 164 10.08 -3.36 4.06
N THR A 165 9.11 -4.11 4.56
CA THR A 165 9.02 -4.43 5.98
C THR A 165 9.67 -5.79 6.23
N THR A 166 10.86 -5.79 6.83
CA THR A 166 11.70 -6.98 6.98
C THR A 166 11.90 -7.43 8.43
N HIS A 167 11.45 -6.63 9.37
CA HIS A 167 11.55 -6.87 10.82
C HIS A 167 10.15 -6.79 11.47
N MET A 168 10.05 -6.95 12.79
CA MET A 168 8.80 -7.08 13.54
C MET A 168 8.05 -8.38 13.27
N VAL A 169 8.79 -9.45 13.06
CA VAL A 169 8.27 -10.80 12.87
C VAL A 169 7.44 -11.21 14.09
N ALA A 170 6.24 -11.70 13.85
CA ALA A 170 5.37 -12.23 14.89
C ALA A 170 5.70 -13.71 15.17
N PRO A 171 5.51 -14.20 16.41
CA PRO A 171 5.56 -15.62 16.70
C PRO A 171 4.44 -16.36 15.97
N LYS A 172 4.55 -17.67 15.85
CA LYS A 172 3.64 -18.49 15.01
C LYS A 172 2.15 -18.35 15.41
N GLU A 173 1.89 -18.10 16.68
CA GLU A 173 0.55 -17.93 17.23
C GLU A 173 -0.12 -16.61 16.83
N LYS A 174 0.66 -15.67 16.31
CA LYS A 174 0.22 -14.34 15.86
C LYS A 174 0.46 -14.11 14.37
N THR A 175 0.70 -15.16 13.60
CA THR A 175 0.81 -15.08 12.14
C THR A 175 -0.57 -14.94 11.51
N LEU A 176 -0.59 -14.54 10.23
CA LEU A 176 -1.82 -14.49 9.47
C LEU A 176 -2.49 -15.85 9.38
N ALA A 177 -3.79 -15.88 9.61
CA ALA A 177 -4.62 -17.06 9.32
C ALA A 177 -4.81 -17.19 7.80
N CYS A 178 -5.08 -18.42 7.33
CA CYS A 178 -5.33 -18.70 5.91
C CYS A 178 -6.50 -17.84 5.37
N THR A 179 -7.54 -17.65 6.18
CA THR A 179 -8.73 -16.88 5.83
C THR A 179 -8.46 -15.38 5.63
N GLU A 180 -7.37 -14.83 6.15
CA GLU A 180 -7.02 -13.43 5.94
C GLU A 180 -6.54 -13.13 4.50
N CYS A 181 -6.09 -14.16 3.79
CA CYS A 181 -5.70 -14.07 2.38
C CYS A 181 -6.72 -14.79 1.47
N HIS A 182 -7.22 -15.96 1.90
CA HIS A 182 -8.17 -16.79 1.15
C HIS A 182 -9.62 -16.38 1.45
N THR A 183 -9.96 -15.15 1.09
CA THR A 183 -11.29 -14.56 1.26
C THR A 183 -11.68 -13.77 0.02
N ARG A 184 -12.99 -13.56 -0.17
CA ARG A 184 -13.53 -12.83 -1.33
C ARG A 184 -13.35 -11.33 -1.20
N ASP A 185 -13.58 -10.84 -0.01
CA ASP A 185 -13.64 -9.41 0.28
C ASP A 185 -12.57 -9.08 1.32
N ASP A 186 -11.93 -7.93 1.16
CA ASP A 186 -10.93 -7.36 2.08
C ASP A 186 -9.75 -8.27 2.44
N GLY A 187 -9.45 -9.24 1.56
CA GLY A 187 -8.30 -10.11 1.73
C GLY A 187 -6.97 -9.35 1.59
N ARG A 188 -6.00 -9.70 2.42
CA ARG A 188 -4.69 -9.01 2.47
C ARG A 188 -3.95 -8.98 1.13
N LEU A 189 -4.17 -9.96 0.26
CA LEU A 189 -3.54 -10.06 -1.05
C LEU A 189 -4.49 -9.68 -2.20
N GLN A 190 -5.60 -8.98 -1.91
CA GLN A 190 -6.61 -8.63 -2.92
C GLN A 190 -6.03 -7.85 -4.11
N ASN A 191 -5.03 -7.01 -3.88
CA ASN A 191 -4.41 -6.17 -4.90
C ASN A 191 -3.19 -6.83 -5.59
N VAL A 192 -2.84 -8.06 -5.24
CA VAL A 192 -1.72 -8.77 -5.86
C VAL A 192 -2.20 -9.49 -7.12
N ALA A 193 -1.80 -8.95 -8.28
CA ALA A 193 -2.14 -9.53 -9.58
C ALA A 193 -1.22 -10.70 -9.96
N GLY A 194 -1.66 -11.51 -10.96
CA GLY A 194 -0.84 -12.54 -11.58
C GLY A 194 -0.73 -13.85 -10.81
N ILE A 195 -1.52 -14.05 -9.75
CA ILE A 195 -1.68 -15.34 -9.07
C ILE A 195 -3.16 -15.67 -8.93
N TYR A 196 -3.50 -16.92 -9.10
CA TYR A 196 -4.81 -17.43 -8.73
C TYR A 196 -4.81 -17.75 -7.23
N MET A 197 -5.77 -17.16 -6.52
CA MET A 197 -5.92 -17.40 -5.08
C MET A 197 -7.31 -17.99 -4.78
N PRO A 198 -7.38 -19.24 -4.33
CA PRO A 198 -8.64 -19.84 -3.91
C PRO A 198 -9.32 -19.00 -2.83
N GLY A 199 -10.62 -18.77 -2.98
CA GLY A 199 -11.41 -17.94 -2.08
C GLY A 199 -11.53 -16.48 -2.56
N ARG A 200 -10.47 -15.88 -3.12
CA ARG A 200 -10.48 -14.56 -3.76
C ARG A 200 -10.99 -14.64 -5.20
N ASP A 201 -10.32 -15.47 -5.99
CA ASP A 201 -10.54 -15.56 -7.42
C ASP A 201 -11.58 -16.62 -7.77
N ARG A 202 -12.38 -16.35 -8.78
CA ARG A 202 -13.41 -17.26 -9.30
C ARG A 202 -13.15 -17.57 -10.75
N THR A 203 -13.27 -18.85 -11.06
CA THR A 203 -13.35 -19.33 -12.43
C THR A 203 -14.72 -19.94 -12.63
N GLY A 204 -15.69 -19.19 -13.20
CA GLY A 204 -17.09 -19.57 -13.28
C GLY A 204 -17.33 -20.96 -13.86
N LEU A 205 -16.50 -21.39 -14.84
CA LEU A 205 -16.57 -22.72 -15.40
C LEU A 205 -16.16 -23.81 -14.39
N LEU A 206 -15.07 -23.61 -13.64
CA LEU A 206 -14.60 -24.57 -12.63
C LEU A 206 -15.56 -24.65 -11.45
N ASP A 207 -16.08 -23.51 -11.02
CA ASP A 207 -17.09 -23.45 -9.94
C ASP A 207 -18.37 -24.19 -10.36
N MET A 208 -18.86 -24.01 -11.57
CA MET A 208 -20.00 -24.70 -12.12
C MET A 208 -19.77 -26.22 -12.19
N LEU A 209 -18.64 -26.65 -12.75
CA LEU A 209 -18.28 -28.06 -12.82
C LEU A 209 -18.15 -28.69 -11.41
N GLY A 210 -17.59 -27.96 -10.45
CA GLY A 210 -17.50 -28.37 -9.06
C GLY A 210 -18.88 -28.58 -8.44
N TRP A 211 -19.82 -27.64 -8.62
CA TRP A 211 -21.18 -27.78 -8.12
C TRP A 211 -21.95 -28.91 -8.79
N VAL A 212 -21.77 -29.12 -10.11
CA VAL A 212 -22.37 -30.28 -10.82
C VAL A 212 -21.83 -31.60 -10.29
N ALA A 213 -20.52 -31.67 -10.02
CA ALA A 213 -19.92 -32.90 -9.45
C ALA A 213 -20.47 -33.20 -8.03
N VAL A 214 -20.60 -32.14 -7.18
CA VAL A 214 -21.16 -32.30 -5.83
C VAL A 214 -22.64 -32.75 -5.90
N ALA A 215 -23.46 -32.05 -6.72
CA ALA A 215 -24.87 -32.42 -6.88
C ALA A 215 -25.04 -33.84 -7.45
N GLY A 216 -24.25 -34.22 -8.46
CA GLY A 216 -24.27 -35.57 -9.05
C GLY A 216 -23.85 -36.64 -8.06
N SER A 217 -22.84 -36.38 -7.24
CA SER A 217 -22.40 -37.33 -6.18
C SER A 217 -23.49 -37.52 -5.12
N LEU A 218 -24.08 -36.43 -4.64
CA LEU A 218 -25.17 -36.50 -3.66
C LEU A 218 -26.39 -37.25 -4.22
N PHE A 219 -26.76 -36.96 -5.48
CA PHE A 219 -27.85 -37.69 -6.16
C PHE A 219 -27.56 -39.15 -6.31
N GLY A 220 -26.32 -39.53 -6.71
CA GLY A 220 -25.90 -40.91 -6.81
C GLY A 220 -25.97 -41.68 -5.48
N VAL A 221 -25.50 -41.07 -4.39
CA VAL A 221 -25.59 -41.62 -3.03
C VAL A 221 -27.06 -41.79 -2.61
N PHE A 222 -27.90 -40.81 -2.88
CA PHE A 222 -29.33 -40.88 -2.60
C PHE A 222 -30.03 -42.03 -3.34
N CYS A 223 -29.83 -42.11 -4.67
CA CYS A 223 -30.40 -43.18 -5.49
C CYS A 223 -29.91 -44.57 -5.03
N HIS A 224 -28.61 -44.69 -4.73
CA HIS A 224 -28.04 -45.95 -4.21
C HIS A 224 -28.66 -46.32 -2.85
N GLY A 225 -28.85 -45.36 -1.97
CA GLY A 225 -29.50 -45.54 -0.66
C GLY A 225 -30.93 -46.05 -0.80
N ILE A 226 -31.74 -45.39 -1.64
CA ILE A 226 -33.11 -45.86 -1.92
C ILE A 226 -33.11 -47.27 -2.52
N GLY A 227 -32.26 -47.52 -3.53
CA GLY A 227 -32.16 -48.84 -4.15
C GLY A 227 -31.87 -49.94 -3.13
N ARG A 228 -30.95 -49.73 -2.19
CA ARG A 228 -30.67 -50.66 -1.11
C ARG A 228 -31.86 -50.92 -0.19
N VAL A 229 -32.59 -49.88 0.20
CA VAL A 229 -33.77 -50.02 1.08
C VAL A 229 -34.87 -50.82 0.37
N VAL A 230 -35.15 -50.48 -0.89
CA VAL A 230 -36.19 -51.21 -1.68
C VAL A 230 -35.83 -52.66 -1.94
N ILE A 231 -34.56 -52.97 -2.23
CA ILE A 231 -34.12 -54.35 -2.48
C ILE A 231 -34.13 -55.17 -1.17
N ASN A 232 -33.70 -54.60 -0.05
CA ASN A 232 -33.73 -55.28 1.23
C ASN A 232 -35.15 -55.53 1.73
N GLY A 233 -36.08 -54.54 1.58
CA GLY A 233 -37.48 -54.72 1.92
C GLY A 233 -38.16 -55.85 1.15
N LYS A 234 -37.85 -56.02 -0.14
CA LYS A 234 -38.35 -57.15 -0.94
C LYS A 234 -37.77 -58.52 -0.54
N ARG A 235 -36.60 -58.56 0.11
CA ARG A 235 -35.98 -59.77 0.59
C ARG A 235 -36.54 -60.26 1.90
N GLU A 236 -37.13 -59.43 2.70
CA GLU A 236 -37.79 -59.81 3.97
C GLU A 236 -39.25 -60.26 3.76
N GLU A 237 -39.85 -59.97 2.59
CA GLU A 237 -41.23 -60.41 2.25
C GLU A 237 -41.30 -61.70 1.45
N SER A 238 -40.18 -62.28 1.09
CA SER A 238 -40.08 -63.58 0.35
C SER A 238 -39.47 -64.69 1.23
#